data_1fe39d3373eb6f173884d039fe7ada78
#
_entry.id   1fe39d3373eb6f173884d039fe7ada78
#
_cell.length_a   1.000
_cell.length_b   1.000
_cell.length_c   1.000
_cell.angle_alpha   90.00
_cell.angle_beta   90.00
_cell.angle_gamma   90.00
#
_symmetry.space_group_name_H-M   'P 1'
#
loop_
_entity.id
_entity.type
_entity.pdbx_description
1 polymer ?
#
loop_
_entity_poly.entity_id
_entity_poly.type
_entity_poly.pdbx_seq_one_letter_code
_entity_poly.pdbx_strand_id
1 'polypeptide(L)'
;MDLQPGRYWIAGKDGYAVLPEQRPVKTVHAHSGAVELGPYRHYMQKEIFEQPRAIGDTLEGVVNIAPELFDGADGTSAWRVFKEIDNVLILACGTSYYSGCTAKYWLEGIAGIPCNVEVASEYRYRTSVPNPRTLVVTISQSGETADTLAALRHAQSLGMTQTLTICNVATSAMVRECKLAYITRAGVEIGVASTKAFTTQLAGLFLLTLALAQSKGKLTEAKEQEYLTAMRHLPVALQSVLALKPQVVSWAENFAKHQNALFLGRGMHYPIALEGALKLKEITYIHAEAYPAGELKHGPLALVDSTMPVVTVAPNDELLEKLKSNMQEVRARRCAVCAGRCQDQHRQRRRPARDSHARELRRSQPHPARGAAAAAGLPHSRGARHRCGQTPQSGQECDGGVTAPAGL
;
A
#
# COMPACT_ATOMS: atom_id res chain seq x y z
N MET A 1 -40.37 -0.30 18.69
CA MET A 1 -39.62 -1.27 19.49
C MET A 1 -38.56 -0.48 20.24
N ASP A 2 -38.80 -0.17 21.51
CA ASP A 2 -37.84 0.59 22.30
C ASP A 2 -36.74 -0.34 22.79
N LEU A 3 -35.62 -0.30 22.11
CA LEU A 3 -34.39 -0.98 22.53
C LEU A 3 -33.73 -0.13 23.61
N GLN A 4 -33.93 -0.51 24.89
CA GLN A 4 -33.21 0.13 25.98
C GLN A 4 -31.70 -0.24 25.91
N PRO A 5 -30.77 0.69 26.17
CA PRO A 5 -29.34 0.39 26.21
C PRO A 5 -29.04 -0.79 27.15
N GLY A 6 -28.28 -1.78 26.63
CA GLY A 6 -27.88 -2.95 27.40
C GLY A 6 -28.85 -4.14 27.41
N ARG A 7 -29.92 -4.11 26.63
CA ARG A 7 -30.83 -5.26 26.49
C ARG A 7 -30.88 -5.72 25.04
N TYR A 8 -30.68 -7.01 24.80
CA TYR A 8 -30.77 -7.65 23.49
C TYR A 8 -31.88 -8.69 23.49
N TRP A 9 -32.62 -8.75 22.37
CA TRP A 9 -33.62 -9.77 22.14
C TRP A 9 -33.01 -10.78 21.14
N ILE A 10 -32.97 -12.05 21.55
CA ILE A 10 -32.57 -13.15 20.67
C ILE A 10 -33.82 -13.95 20.36
N ALA A 11 -34.12 -14.11 19.04
CA ALA A 11 -35.17 -15.01 18.59
C ALA A 11 -34.63 -16.45 18.62
N GLY A 12 -35.17 -17.26 19.56
CA GLY A 12 -34.91 -18.70 19.59
C GLY A 12 -36.13 -19.49 19.10
N LYS A 13 -36.01 -20.82 19.02
CA LYS A 13 -37.11 -21.72 18.61
C LYS A 13 -38.34 -21.59 19.53
N ASP A 14 -38.15 -21.14 20.77
CA ASP A 14 -39.18 -21.06 21.82
C ASP A 14 -39.61 -19.62 22.17
N GLY A 15 -39.28 -18.63 21.31
CA GLY A 15 -39.61 -17.22 21.54
C GLY A 15 -38.41 -16.32 21.75
N TYR A 16 -38.66 -15.08 22.21
CA TYR A 16 -37.62 -14.07 22.46
C TYR A 16 -37.16 -14.10 23.92
N ALA A 17 -35.86 -14.27 24.13
CA ALA A 17 -35.27 -14.10 25.46
C ALA A 17 -34.55 -12.76 25.59
N VAL A 18 -34.72 -12.07 26.73
CA VAL A 18 -33.94 -10.87 27.08
C VAL A 18 -32.69 -11.33 27.81
N LEU A 19 -31.54 -11.13 27.23
CA LEU A 19 -30.27 -11.37 27.90
C LEU A 19 -29.78 -10.07 28.55
N PRO A 20 -29.63 -10.03 29.88
CA PRO A 20 -29.01 -8.91 30.57
C PRO A 20 -27.50 -9.04 30.48
N GLU A 21 -26.93 -8.62 29.37
CA GLU A 21 -25.46 -8.49 29.21
C GLU A 21 -25.06 -7.01 29.35
N GLN A 22 -24.34 -6.70 30.39
CA GLN A 22 -23.66 -5.42 30.53
C GLN A 22 -22.42 -5.45 29.62
N ARG A 23 -22.59 -5.07 28.35
CA ARG A 23 -21.44 -4.80 27.48
C ARG A 23 -20.94 -3.39 27.76
N PRO A 24 -19.62 -3.19 27.84
CA PRO A 24 -19.06 -1.85 28.01
C PRO A 24 -19.47 -0.97 26.82
N VAL A 25 -20.08 0.18 27.12
CA VAL A 25 -20.42 1.17 26.11
C VAL A 25 -19.13 1.79 25.60
N LYS A 26 -18.84 1.61 24.30
CA LYS A 26 -17.75 2.32 23.63
C LYS A 26 -18.31 3.56 22.96
N THR A 27 -17.83 4.74 23.36
CA THR A 27 -18.18 6.00 22.71
C THR A 27 -17.39 6.11 21.41
N VAL A 28 -18.09 6.21 20.29
CA VAL A 28 -17.50 6.47 18.98
C VAL A 28 -17.68 7.96 18.70
N HIS A 29 -16.58 8.70 18.58
CA HIS A 29 -16.60 10.10 18.18
C HIS A 29 -16.66 10.18 16.64
N ALA A 30 -17.87 10.36 16.12
CA ALA A 30 -18.07 10.67 14.70
C ALA A 30 -18.16 12.19 14.54
N HIS A 31 -17.27 12.77 13.74
CA HIS A 31 -17.39 14.17 13.35
C HIS A 31 -18.43 14.29 12.24
N SER A 32 -19.45 15.13 12.42
CA SER A 32 -20.53 15.34 11.44
C SER A 32 -19.99 15.77 10.06
N GLY A 33 -18.92 16.56 10.01
CA GLY A 33 -18.24 16.95 8.77
C GLY A 33 -17.49 15.82 8.04
N ALA A 34 -17.34 14.64 8.64
CA ALA A 34 -16.60 13.54 8.01
C ALA A 34 -17.29 13.00 6.74
N VAL A 35 -18.63 13.08 6.70
CA VAL A 35 -19.45 12.62 5.56
C VAL A 35 -19.75 13.72 4.54
N GLU A 36 -19.41 14.98 4.82
CA GLU A 36 -19.60 16.08 3.89
C GLU A 36 -18.54 16.07 2.80
N LEU A 37 -18.97 16.32 1.55
CA LEU A 37 -18.05 16.34 0.40
C LEU A 37 -17.11 17.57 0.44
N GLY A 38 -17.55 18.67 1.03
CA GLY A 38 -16.79 19.91 1.11
C GLY A 38 -16.48 20.49 -0.29
N PRO A 39 -15.29 21.06 -0.51
CA PRO A 39 -14.92 21.68 -1.79
C PRO A 39 -14.53 20.68 -2.88
N TYR A 40 -14.64 19.40 -2.64
CA TYR A 40 -14.21 18.35 -3.56
C TYR A 40 -15.34 17.90 -4.48
N ARG A 41 -15.00 17.44 -5.67
CA ARG A 41 -15.99 16.95 -6.65
C ARG A 41 -16.44 15.52 -6.35
N HIS A 42 -15.60 14.71 -5.69
CA HIS A 42 -15.81 13.29 -5.41
C HIS A 42 -15.23 12.94 -4.04
N TYR A 43 -15.82 11.97 -3.34
CA TYR A 43 -15.32 11.48 -2.05
C TYR A 43 -13.89 10.97 -2.14
N MET A 44 -13.55 10.19 -3.16
CA MET A 44 -12.18 9.74 -3.36
C MET A 44 -11.19 10.90 -3.48
N GLN A 45 -11.56 12.00 -4.16
CA GLN A 45 -10.70 13.18 -4.22
C GLN A 45 -10.51 13.78 -2.82
N LYS A 46 -11.58 13.92 -2.03
CA LYS A 46 -11.49 14.36 -0.64
C LYS A 46 -10.55 13.48 0.16
N GLU A 47 -10.71 12.18 0.08
CA GLU A 47 -9.94 11.18 0.82
C GLU A 47 -8.46 11.17 0.43
N ILE A 48 -8.13 11.42 -0.83
CA ILE A 48 -6.75 11.64 -1.29
C ILE A 48 -6.12 12.83 -0.56
N PHE A 49 -6.86 13.95 -0.42
CA PHE A 49 -6.36 15.16 0.25
C PHE A 49 -6.41 15.07 1.78
N GLU A 50 -7.17 14.14 2.34
CA GLU A 50 -7.20 13.86 3.77
C GLU A 50 -6.02 13.01 4.26
N GLN A 51 -5.26 12.38 3.38
CA GLN A 51 -4.16 11.48 3.76
C GLN A 51 -3.14 12.09 4.74
N PRO A 52 -2.71 13.36 4.60
CA PRO A 52 -1.78 13.94 5.58
C PRO A 52 -2.35 13.95 7.00
N ARG A 53 -3.65 14.30 7.14
CA ARG A 53 -4.33 14.27 8.43
C ARG A 53 -4.50 12.83 8.93
N ALA A 54 -4.98 11.93 8.06
CA ALA A 54 -5.21 10.53 8.42
C ALA A 54 -3.93 9.83 8.90
N ILE A 55 -2.76 10.15 8.33
CA ILE A 55 -1.47 9.67 8.82
C ILE A 55 -1.14 10.28 10.18
N GLY A 56 -1.40 11.57 10.39
CA GLY A 56 -1.24 12.22 11.70
C GLY A 56 -2.09 11.54 12.77
N ASP A 57 -3.37 11.31 12.47
CA ASP A 57 -4.32 10.65 13.37
C ASP A 57 -3.91 9.17 13.64
N THR A 58 -3.37 8.48 12.62
CA THR A 58 -2.85 7.11 12.77
C THR A 58 -1.66 7.04 13.72
N LEU A 59 -0.79 8.06 13.67
CA LEU A 59 0.41 8.14 14.50
C LEU A 59 0.20 8.87 15.82
N GLU A 60 -1.05 9.30 16.11
CA GLU A 60 -1.37 9.98 17.35
C GLU A 60 -1.04 9.09 18.57
N GLY A 61 -0.35 9.66 19.55
CA GLY A 61 0.09 8.96 20.75
C GLY A 61 1.32 8.07 20.58
N VAL A 62 1.88 7.94 19.37
CA VAL A 62 3.13 7.20 19.14
C VAL A 62 4.32 8.09 19.55
N VAL A 63 4.71 7.97 20.83
CA VAL A 63 5.85 8.70 21.40
C VAL A 63 7.16 7.95 21.12
N ASN A 64 7.16 6.65 21.30
CA ASN A 64 8.24 5.70 21.06
C ASN A 64 7.72 4.45 20.36
N ILE A 65 8.60 3.64 19.81
CA ILE A 65 8.25 2.33 19.27
C ILE A 65 8.17 1.36 20.44
N ALA A 66 7.00 0.76 20.62
CA ALA A 66 6.78 -0.20 21.68
C ALA A 66 5.75 -1.27 21.26
N PRO A 67 5.95 -2.55 21.61
CA PRO A 67 4.95 -3.60 21.34
C PRO A 67 3.57 -3.28 21.93
N GLU A 68 3.51 -2.55 23.04
CA GLU A 68 2.28 -2.16 23.74
C GLU A 68 1.31 -1.33 22.87
N LEU A 69 1.80 -0.73 21.77
CA LEU A 69 0.95 -0.07 20.76
C LEU A 69 -0.07 -1.03 20.13
N PHE A 70 0.17 -2.34 20.25
CA PHE A 70 -0.62 -3.42 19.66
C PHE A 70 -1.35 -4.28 20.69
N ASP A 71 -1.34 -3.91 21.95
CA ASP A 71 -1.97 -4.69 23.03
C ASP A 71 -3.45 -4.95 22.76
N GLY A 72 -3.90 -6.13 23.15
CA GLY A 72 -5.30 -6.52 23.03
C GLY A 72 -6.21 -5.78 23.98
N ALA A 73 -7.46 -5.60 23.57
CA ALA A 73 -8.48 -4.97 24.41
C ALA A 73 -8.83 -5.80 25.67
N ASP A 74 -8.51 -7.08 25.68
CA ASP A 74 -8.65 -8.03 26.80
C ASP A 74 -7.44 -8.05 27.74
N GLY A 75 -6.43 -7.20 27.51
CA GLY A 75 -5.17 -7.17 28.24
C GLY A 75 -4.12 -8.16 27.74
N THR A 76 -4.32 -8.76 26.57
CA THR A 76 -3.28 -9.59 25.92
C THR A 76 -2.08 -8.72 25.56
N SER A 77 -0.91 -9.07 26.11
CA SER A 77 0.33 -8.32 25.89
C SER A 77 0.99 -8.67 24.55
N ALA A 78 1.13 -7.70 23.67
CA ALA A 78 1.85 -7.83 22.43
C ALA A 78 3.33 -8.17 22.63
N TRP A 79 3.95 -7.66 23.68
CA TRP A 79 5.33 -7.99 24.06
C TRP A 79 5.55 -9.49 24.19
N ARG A 80 4.66 -10.20 24.87
CA ARG A 80 4.76 -11.66 25.03
C ARG A 80 4.61 -12.37 23.70
N VAL A 81 3.56 -12.03 22.95
CA VAL A 81 3.29 -12.61 21.63
C VAL A 81 4.47 -12.39 20.68
N PHE A 82 5.00 -11.19 20.59
CA PHE A 82 6.10 -10.87 19.67
C PHE A 82 7.40 -11.59 20.00
N LYS A 83 7.65 -11.93 21.26
CA LYS A 83 8.80 -12.76 21.64
C LYS A 83 8.67 -14.21 21.21
N GLU A 84 7.46 -14.75 21.25
CA GLU A 84 7.19 -16.16 21.01
C GLU A 84 7.12 -16.54 19.52
N ILE A 85 6.72 -15.60 18.66
CA ILE A 85 6.58 -15.86 17.22
C ILE A 85 7.92 -15.87 16.51
N ASP A 86 8.02 -16.65 15.42
CA ASP A 86 9.20 -16.72 14.57
C ASP A 86 8.93 -16.43 13.09
N ASN A 87 7.67 -16.27 12.71
CA ASN A 87 7.27 -15.86 11.37
C ASN A 87 5.95 -15.08 11.40
N VAL A 88 5.65 -14.43 10.29
CA VAL A 88 4.41 -13.66 10.09
C VAL A 88 3.66 -14.19 8.86
N LEU A 89 2.35 -14.36 9.00
CA LEU A 89 1.43 -14.63 7.90
C LEU A 89 0.44 -13.47 7.80
N ILE A 90 0.47 -12.74 6.69
CA ILE A 90 -0.48 -11.65 6.42
C ILE A 90 -1.61 -12.17 5.54
N LEU A 91 -2.85 -11.95 5.96
CA LEU A 91 -4.07 -12.35 5.26
C LEU A 91 -4.91 -11.12 4.94
N ALA A 92 -5.12 -10.83 3.66
CA ALA A 92 -5.88 -9.67 3.23
C ALA A 92 -6.41 -9.83 1.79
N CYS A 93 -7.26 -8.90 1.35
CA CYS A 93 -7.77 -8.80 -0.01
C CYS A 93 -7.48 -7.41 -0.61
N GLY A 94 -7.37 -7.33 -1.95
CA GLY A 94 -7.28 -6.08 -2.71
C GLY A 94 -6.19 -5.13 -2.23
N THR A 95 -6.53 -3.87 -2.02
CA THR A 95 -5.65 -2.81 -1.52
C THR A 95 -4.91 -3.21 -0.24
N SER A 96 -5.61 -3.83 0.72
CA SER A 96 -5.00 -4.31 1.96
C SER A 96 -3.99 -5.44 1.74
N TYR A 97 -4.21 -6.32 0.76
CA TYR A 97 -3.24 -7.32 0.36
C TYR A 97 -1.96 -6.68 -0.18
N TYR A 98 -2.07 -5.64 -1.01
CA TYR A 98 -0.88 -4.93 -1.53
C TYR A 98 -0.12 -4.18 -0.45
N SER A 99 -0.81 -3.64 0.57
CA SER A 99 -0.13 -3.07 1.73
C SER A 99 0.68 -4.13 2.48
N GLY A 100 0.14 -5.34 2.65
CA GLY A 100 0.83 -6.50 3.22
C GLY A 100 2.05 -6.92 2.39
N CYS A 101 1.92 -6.97 1.05
CA CYS A 101 3.03 -7.27 0.15
C CYS A 101 4.19 -6.26 0.28
N THR A 102 3.89 -4.99 0.54
CA THR A 102 4.91 -3.97 0.84
C THR A 102 5.57 -4.23 2.18
N ALA A 103 4.76 -4.51 3.22
CA ALA A 103 5.24 -4.76 4.57
C ALA A 103 6.15 -5.99 4.69
N LYS A 104 5.97 -7.00 3.83
CA LYS A 104 6.86 -8.16 3.76
C LYS A 104 8.32 -7.75 3.65
N TYR A 105 8.64 -6.81 2.77
CA TYR A 105 10.02 -6.31 2.60
C TYR A 105 10.56 -5.66 3.88
N TRP A 106 9.72 -4.96 4.62
CA TRP A 106 10.12 -4.34 5.89
C TRP A 106 10.31 -5.37 7.00
N LEU A 107 9.37 -6.31 7.13
CA LEU A 107 9.44 -7.37 8.13
C LEU A 107 10.70 -8.24 7.96
N GLU A 108 11.01 -8.62 6.74
CA GLU A 108 12.20 -9.41 6.44
C GLU A 108 13.48 -8.57 6.55
N GLY A 109 13.50 -7.33 5.99
CA GLY A 109 14.70 -6.50 5.94
C GLY A 109 15.05 -5.78 7.25
N ILE A 110 14.07 -5.37 8.04
CA ILE A 110 14.27 -4.58 9.28
C ILE A 110 14.12 -5.46 10.52
N ALA A 111 13.03 -6.24 10.60
CA ALA A 111 12.79 -7.08 11.77
C ALA A 111 13.49 -8.44 11.68
N GLY A 112 13.92 -8.86 10.49
CA GLY A 112 14.57 -10.14 10.26
C GLY A 112 13.65 -11.34 10.52
N ILE A 113 12.34 -11.15 10.29
CA ILE A 113 11.31 -12.16 10.50
C ILE A 113 10.75 -12.60 9.15
N PRO A 114 10.75 -13.90 8.81
CA PRO A 114 10.11 -14.41 7.60
C PRO A 114 8.64 -14.00 7.52
N CYS A 115 8.20 -13.55 6.34
CA CYS A 115 6.83 -13.11 6.14
C CYS A 115 6.23 -13.70 4.86
N ASN A 116 5.07 -14.33 5.00
CA ASN A 116 4.22 -14.73 3.89
C ASN A 116 3.00 -13.81 3.82
N VAL A 117 2.58 -13.50 2.60
CA VAL A 117 1.37 -12.69 2.35
C VAL A 117 0.48 -13.46 1.41
N GLU A 118 -0.77 -13.68 1.81
CA GLU A 118 -1.72 -14.48 1.05
C GLU A 118 -3.02 -13.74 0.82
N VAL A 119 -3.60 -13.96 -0.35
CA VAL A 119 -4.95 -13.49 -0.65
C VAL A 119 -5.94 -14.28 0.19
N ALA A 120 -6.70 -13.60 1.04
CA ALA A 120 -7.54 -14.24 2.03
C ALA A 120 -8.65 -15.12 1.40
N SER A 121 -9.20 -14.73 0.23
CA SER A 121 -10.18 -15.52 -0.51
C SER A 121 -9.66 -16.90 -0.95
N GLU A 122 -8.33 -17.00 -1.19
CA GLU A 122 -7.69 -18.25 -1.60
C GLU A 122 -7.20 -19.05 -0.38
N TYR A 123 -6.60 -18.35 0.60
CA TYR A 123 -6.07 -18.98 1.80
C TYR A 123 -7.14 -19.77 2.57
N ARG A 124 -8.36 -19.26 2.66
CA ARG A 124 -9.47 -19.88 3.39
C ARG A 124 -9.85 -21.27 2.92
N TYR A 125 -9.50 -21.64 1.69
CA TYR A 125 -9.88 -22.92 1.07
C TYR A 125 -8.73 -23.88 0.84
N ARG A 126 -7.50 -23.35 0.80
CA ARG A 126 -6.36 -24.20 0.51
C ARG A 126 -5.87 -24.97 1.76
N THR A 127 -5.34 -26.15 1.54
CA THR A 127 -4.55 -26.85 2.56
C THR A 127 -3.23 -26.09 2.78
N SER A 128 -2.94 -25.74 4.02
CA SER A 128 -1.68 -25.08 4.41
C SER A 128 -1.01 -25.87 5.54
N VAL A 129 0.33 -25.77 5.62
CA VAL A 129 1.11 -26.36 6.72
C VAL A 129 1.20 -25.30 7.81
N PRO A 130 0.56 -25.51 8.98
CA PRO A 130 0.58 -24.51 10.04
C PRO A 130 1.91 -24.52 10.79
N ASN A 131 2.33 -23.32 11.24
CA ASN A 131 3.34 -23.19 12.28
C ASN A 131 2.69 -22.47 13.47
N PRO A 132 2.57 -23.12 14.65
CA PRO A 132 1.93 -22.52 15.83
C PRO A 132 2.60 -21.23 16.33
N ARG A 133 3.86 -21.00 15.95
CA ARG A 133 4.62 -19.78 16.28
C ARG A 133 4.47 -18.67 15.22
N THR A 134 3.40 -18.73 14.43
CA THR A 134 3.08 -17.71 13.44
C THR A 134 2.25 -16.59 14.07
N LEU A 135 2.62 -15.34 13.84
CA LEU A 135 1.73 -14.19 14.00
C LEU A 135 0.87 -14.07 12.74
N VAL A 136 -0.42 -14.37 12.86
CA VAL A 136 -1.37 -14.14 11.78
C VAL A 136 -1.83 -12.69 11.84
N VAL A 137 -1.52 -11.92 10.80
CA VAL A 137 -1.90 -10.51 10.69
C VAL A 137 -3.00 -10.35 9.66
N THR A 138 -4.15 -9.85 10.07
CA THR A 138 -5.21 -9.44 9.15
C THR A 138 -5.18 -7.94 8.90
N ILE A 139 -5.48 -7.53 7.67
CA ILE A 139 -5.54 -6.12 7.30
C ILE A 139 -6.89 -5.86 6.64
N SER A 140 -7.63 -4.87 7.14
CA SER A 140 -8.91 -4.48 6.56
C SER A 140 -9.26 -3.04 6.92
N GLN A 141 -9.88 -2.32 5.99
CA GLN A 141 -10.44 -1.00 6.30
C GLN A 141 -11.65 -1.12 7.22
N SER A 142 -12.65 -1.94 6.87
CA SER A 142 -13.89 -2.11 7.64
C SER A 142 -13.77 -3.07 8.82
N GLY A 143 -12.83 -4.03 8.74
CA GLY A 143 -12.73 -5.14 9.67
C GLY A 143 -13.89 -6.15 9.59
N GLU A 144 -14.69 -6.09 8.50
CA GLU A 144 -15.84 -6.95 8.27
C GLU A 144 -15.73 -7.76 6.95
N THR A 145 -14.56 -7.73 6.28
CA THR A 145 -14.35 -8.45 5.03
C THR A 145 -14.51 -9.95 5.24
N ALA A 146 -15.55 -10.54 4.66
CA ALA A 146 -15.96 -11.93 4.89
C ALA A 146 -14.84 -12.94 4.62
N ASP A 147 -14.12 -12.78 3.50
CA ASP A 147 -13.01 -13.67 3.16
C ASP A 147 -11.86 -13.59 4.15
N THR A 148 -11.52 -12.37 4.61
CA THR A 148 -10.44 -12.18 5.57
C THR A 148 -10.82 -12.74 6.95
N LEU A 149 -12.06 -12.58 7.40
CA LEU A 149 -12.57 -13.21 8.62
C LEU A 149 -12.54 -14.75 8.52
N ALA A 150 -12.99 -15.30 7.39
CA ALA A 150 -12.96 -16.74 7.19
C ALA A 150 -11.54 -17.29 7.13
N ALA A 151 -10.60 -16.59 6.51
CA ALA A 151 -9.18 -16.95 6.47
C ALA A 151 -8.54 -16.89 7.86
N LEU A 152 -8.89 -15.88 8.68
CA LEU A 152 -8.47 -15.78 10.08
C LEU A 152 -8.93 -17.02 10.89
N ARG A 153 -10.23 -17.34 10.80
CA ARG A 153 -10.80 -18.50 11.50
C ARG A 153 -10.19 -19.82 11.02
N HIS A 154 -9.92 -19.93 9.73
CA HIS A 154 -9.21 -21.08 9.16
C HIS A 154 -7.80 -21.21 9.76
N ALA A 155 -7.02 -20.13 9.81
CA ALA A 155 -5.71 -20.13 10.43
C ALA A 155 -5.76 -20.53 11.93
N GLN A 156 -6.74 -19.99 12.66
CA GLN A 156 -6.96 -20.35 14.07
C GLN A 156 -7.33 -21.82 14.24
N SER A 157 -8.16 -22.39 13.38
CA SER A 157 -8.54 -23.82 13.41
C SER A 157 -7.36 -24.74 13.15
N LEU A 158 -6.32 -24.26 12.47
CA LEU A 158 -5.05 -24.96 12.25
C LEU A 158 -4.05 -24.79 13.41
N GLY A 159 -4.44 -24.10 14.50
CA GLY A 159 -3.58 -23.91 15.69
C GLY A 159 -2.73 -22.63 15.67
N MET A 160 -2.83 -21.79 14.64
CA MET A 160 -2.14 -20.49 14.61
C MET A 160 -2.97 -19.44 15.36
N THR A 161 -2.85 -19.44 16.68
CA THR A 161 -3.71 -18.63 17.58
C THR A 161 -3.15 -17.28 17.96
N GLN A 162 -1.91 -16.95 17.57
CA GLN A 162 -1.34 -15.62 17.75
C GLN A 162 -1.81 -14.72 16.60
N THR A 163 -2.77 -13.85 16.88
CA THR A 163 -3.48 -13.07 15.86
C THR A 163 -3.42 -11.58 16.15
N LEU A 164 -3.28 -10.80 15.09
CA LEU A 164 -3.26 -9.33 15.13
C LEU A 164 -4.07 -8.78 13.96
N THR A 165 -4.79 -7.70 14.18
CA THR A 165 -5.44 -6.97 13.09
C THR A 165 -4.96 -5.53 12.99
N ILE A 166 -4.74 -5.06 11.76
CA ILE A 166 -4.59 -3.64 11.44
C ILE A 166 -5.88 -3.21 10.77
N CYS A 167 -6.68 -2.40 11.46
CA CYS A 167 -8.04 -2.08 11.07
C CYS A 167 -8.38 -0.62 11.37
N ASN A 168 -9.29 -0.04 10.60
CA ASN A 168 -9.76 1.33 10.85
C ASN A 168 -10.94 1.40 11.82
N VAL A 169 -11.75 0.33 11.91
CA VAL A 169 -12.97 0.30 12.73
C VAL A 169 -12.73 -0.49 14.02
N ALA A 170 -12.60 0.22 15.13
CA ALA A 170 -12.26 -0.35 16.45
C ALA A 170 -13.30 -1.34 17.00
N THR A 171 -14.53 -1.31 16.50
CA THR A 171 -15.63 -2.18 16.96
C THR A 171 -15.93 -3.33 16.00
N SER A 172 -15.10 -3.53 14.99
CA SER A 172 -15.30 -4.54 13.96
C SER A 172 -15.13 -5.98 14.45
N ALA A 173 -15.63 -6.94 13.66
CA ALA A 173 -15.49 -8.37 13.96
C ALA A 173 -14.02 -8.79 14.05
N MET A 174 -13.16 -8.30 13.14
CA MET A 174 -11.72 -8.64 13.18
C MET A 174 -11.06 -8.20 14.48
N VAL A 175 -11.38 -7.01 14.99
CA VAL A 175 -10.84 -6.52 16.26
C VAL A 175 -11.32 -7.38 17.43
N ARG A 176 -12.55 -7.91 17.36
CA ARG A 176 -13.06 -8.81 18.41
C ARG A 176 -12.49 -10.22 18.35
N GLU A 177 -12.13 -10.69 17.15
CA GLU A 177 -11.64 -12.05 16.94
C GLU A 177 -10.11 -12.18 17.02
N CYS A 178 -9.37 -11.09 16.86
CA CYS A 178 -7.93 -11.05 17.04
C CYS A 178 -7.53 -10.77 18.48
N LYS A 179 -6.44 -11.36 18.95
CA LYS A 179 -5.86 -11.09 20.27
C LYS A 179 -5.26 -9.71 20.39
N LEU A 180 -4.68 -9.21 19.31
CA LEU A 180 -3.99 -7.93 19.24
C LEU A 180 -4.62 -7.06 18.16
N ALA A 181 -4.55 -5.73 18.31
CA ALA A 181 -5.11 -4.83 17.30
C ALA A 181 -4.34 -3.50 17.23
N TYR A 182 -4.26 -2.95 16.01
CA TYR A 182 -3.87 -1.56 15.78
C TYR A 182 -4.96 -0.84 14.98
N ILE A 183 -5.47 0.24 15.54
CA ILE A 183 -6.53 1.03 14.90
C ILE A 183 -5.91 2.20 14.16
N THR A 184 -6.12 2.27 12.85
CA THR A 184 -5.48 3.28 11.98
C THR A 184 -6.08 4.67 12.11
N ARG A 185 -7.29 4.81 12.66
CA ARG A 185 -7.98 6.11 12.86
C ARG A 185 -8.05 6.98 11.59
N ALA A 186 -8.09 6.34 10.41
CA ALA A 186 -8.14 7.05 9.13
C ALA A 186 -9.44 7.86 8.91
N GLY A 187 -10.39 7.74 9.83
CA GLY A 187 -11.74 8.29 9.68
C GLY A 187 -12.59 7.49 8.69
N VAL A 188 -13.75 8.03 8.36
CA VAL A 188 -14.69 7.38 7.42
C VAL A 188 -14.12 7.48 6.00
N GLU A 189 -14.11 6.37 5.26
CA GLU A 189 -13.80 6.28 3.84
C GLU A 189 -15.07 5.86 3.09
N ILE A 190 -15.57 6.73 2.22
CA ILE A 190 -16.85 6.57 1.50
C ILE A 190 -16.59 6.19 0.04
N GLY A 191 -15.47 6.64 -0.52
CA GLY A 191 -15.06 6.29 -1.87
C GLY A 191 -14.94 4.78 -2.02
N VAL A 192 -15.50 4.23 -3.12
CA VAL A 192 -15.46 2.79 -3.40
C VAL A 192 -14.01 2.31 -3.52
N ALA A 193 -13.17 3.07 -4.20
CA ALA A 193 -11.75 2.80 -4.32
C ALA A 193 -11.00 3.36 -3.11
N SER A 194 -10.42 2.49 -2.31
CA SER A 194 -9.67 2.83 -1.09
C SER A 194 -8.46 3.73 -1.39
N THR A 195 -8.22 4.73 -0.56
CA THR A 195 -7.12 5.69 -0.70
C THR A 195 -6.39 5.93 0.61
N LYS A 196 -6.94 6.73 1.52
CA LYS A 196 -6.33 7.04 2.82
C LYS A 196 -6.17 5.78 3.70
N ALA A 197 -7.06 4.80 3.58
CA ALA A 197 -6.92 3.54 4.30
C ALA A 197 -5.64 2.80 3.88
N PHE A 198 -5.25 2.81 2.60
CA PHE A 198 -4.00 2.19 2.14
C PHE A 198 -2.77 2.81 2.82
N THR A 199 -2.66 4.14 2.81
CA THR A 199 -1.50 4.82 3.39
C THR A 199 -1.44 4.68 4.90
N THR A 200 -2.59 4.68 5.58
CA THR A 200 -2.63 4.44 7.04
C THR A 200 -2.35 2.99 7.41
N GLN A 201 -2.76 2.02 6.59
CA GLN A 201 -2.36 0.62 6.74
C GLN A 201 -0.84 0.45 6.60
N LEU A 202 -0.22 1.09 5.60
CA LEU A 202 1.24 1.09 5.47
C LEU A 202 1.92 1.67 6.71
N ALA A 203 1.41 2.76 7.28
CA ALA A 203 1.95 3.34 8.51
C ALA A 203 1.82 2.38 9.71
N GLY A 204 0.65 1.74 9.89
CA GLY A 204 0.44 0.74 10.95
C GLY A 204 1.32 -0.51 10.79
N LEU A 205 1.50 -0.99 9.54
CA LEU A 205 2.38 -2.11 9.23
C LEU A 205 3.86 -1.77 9.44
N PHE A 206 4.25 -0.53 9.16
CA PHE A 206 5.61 -0.08 9.44
C PHE A 206 5.86 0.00 10.95
N LEU A 207 4.91 0.51 11.74
CA LEU A 207 4.96 0.46 13.21
C LEU A 207 5.05 -0.97 13.73
N LEU A 208 4.26 -1.90 13.19
CA LEU A 208 4.34 -3.31 13.54
C LEU A 208 5.73 -3.88 13.26
N THR A 209 6.30 -3.55 12.10
CA THR A 209 7.66 -3.97 11.74
C THR A 209 8.68 -3.48 12.75
N LEU A 210 8.59 -2.22 13.16
CA LEU A 210 9.52 -1.63 14.13
C LEU A 210 9.35 -2.23 15.53
N ALA A 211 8.11 -2.45 15.99
CA ALA A 211 7.82 -3.08 17.27
C ALA A 211 8.32 -4.54 17.31
N LEU A 212 8.17 -5.27 16.21
CA LEU A 212 8.74 -6.62 16.07
C LEU A 212 10.28 -6.56 16.05
N ALA A 213 10.88 -5.63 15.31
CA ALA A 213 12.33 -5.44 15.29
C ALA A 213 12.88 -5.13 16.70
N GLN A 214 12.18 -4.30 17.46
CA GLN A 214 12.53 -3.98 18.85
C GLN A 214 12.46 -5.23 19.72
N SER A 215 11.35 -5.98 19.67
CA SER A 215 11.16 -7.20 20.47
C SER A 215 12.19 -8.30 20.16
N LYS A 216 12.75 -8.31 18.94
CA LYS A 216 13.80 -9.22 18.49
C LYS A 216 15.22 -8.66 18.68
N GLY A 217 15.35 -7.47 19.28
CA GLY A 217 16.67 -6.85 19.51
C GLY A 217 17.39 -6.41 18.22
N LYS A 218 16.63 -6.16 17.14
CA LYS A 218 17.14 -5.72 15.83
C LYS A 218 17.10 -4.21 15.63
N LEU A 219 16.38 -3.48 16.48
CA LEU A 219 16.22 -2.05 16.41
C LEU A 219 17.11 -1.37 17.45
N THR A 220 18.07 -0.56 16.99
CA THR A 220 18.89 0.29 17.88
C THR A 220 18.14 1.58 18.18
N GLU A 221 18.42 2.21 19.32
CA GLU A 221 17.81 3.49 19.72
C GLU A 221 18.02 4.58 18.66
N ALA A 222 19.21 4.68 18.07
CA ALA A 222 19.50 5.64 17.00
C ALA A 222 18.61 5.42 15.76
N LYS A 223 18.38 4.15 15.37
CA LYS A 223 17.48 3.81 14.25
C LYS A 223 16.01 4.03 14.59
N GLU A 224 15.63 3.76 15.82
CA GLU A 224 14.27 4.06 16.29
C GLU A 224 13.97 5.56 16.15
N GLN A 225 14.85 6.42 16.64
CA GLN A 225 14.69 7.88 16.54
C GLN A 225 14.68 8.38 15.08
N GLU A 226 15.52 7.78 14.22
CA GLU A 226 15.51 8.06 12.79
C GLU A 226 14.14 7.73 12.17
N TYR A 227 13.60 6.55 12.42
CA TYR A 227 12.30 6.12 11.89
C TYR A 227 11.14 6.93 12.45
N LEU A 228 11.11 7.20 13.75
CA LEU A 228 10.08 8.04 14.38
C LEU A 228 10.08 9.45 13.78
N THR A 229 11.26 10.04 13.60
CA THR A 229 11.40 11.36 12.98
C THR A 229 10.86 11.34 11.53
N ALA A 230 11.22 10.30 10.77
CA ALA A 230 10.73 10.14 9.40
C ALA A 230 9.21 9.96 9.34
N MET A 231 8.63 9.15 10.24
CA MET A 231 7.18 8.94 10.30
C MET A 231 6.43 10.22 10.67
N ARG A 232 6.91 10.98 11.64
CA ARG A 232 6.33 12.29 12.02
C ARG A 232 6.39 13.31 10.88
N HIS A 233 7.33 13.15 9.95
CA HIS A 233 7.44 14.01 8.78
C HIS A 233 6.54 13.59 7.60
N LEU A 234 5.95 12.39 7.62
CA LEU A 234 5.11 11.87 6.54
C LEU A 234 3.94 12.80 6.14
N PRO A 235 3.19 13.43 7.08
CA PRO A 235 2.12 14.35 6.69
C PRO A 235 2.61 15.50 5.80
N VAL A 236 3.76 16.10 6.12
CA VAL A 236 4.35 17.18 5.33
C VAL A 236 4.87 16.68 3.98
N ALA A 237 5.48 15.49 3.97
CA ALA A 237 5.93 14.87 2.71
C ALA A 237 4.75 14.56 1.78
N LEU A 238 3.62 14.09 2.32
CA LEU A 238 2.40 13.84 1.57
C LEU A 238 1.81 15.14 0.99
N GLN A 239 1.78 16.24 1.75
CA GLN A 239 1.34 17.55 1.23
C GLN A 239 2.19 17.97 0.02
N SER A 240 3.50 17.74 0.08
CA SER A 240 4.40 18.04 -1.04
C SER A 240 4.11 17.18 -2.27
N VAL A 241 3.70 15.91 -2.09
CA VAL A 241 3.28 15.02 -3.19
C VAL A 241 1.93 15.49 -3.76
N LEU A 242 0.97 15.85 -2.92
CA LEU A 242 -0.34 16.35 -3.35
C LEU A 242 -0.24 17.65 -4.15
N ALA A 243 0.78 18.47 -3.92
CA ALA A 243 1.06 19.66 -4.72
C ALA A 243 1.45 19.34 -6.18
N LEU A 244 1.78 18.08 -6.51
CA LEU A 244 2.02 17.62 -7.88
C LEU A 244 0.73 17.40 -8.68
N LYS A 245 -0.45 17.64 -8.10
CA LYS A 245 -1.76 17.48 -8.76
C LYS A 245 -1.80 18.04 -10.18
N PRO A 246 -1.34 19.30 -10.48
CA PRO A 246 -1.41 19.83 -11.84
C PRO A 246 -0.61 19.00 -12.85
N GLN A 247 0.54 18.45 -12.43
CA GLN A 247 1.38 17.61 -13.28
C GLN A 247 0.71 16.24 -13.56
N VAL A 248 0.13 15.63 -12.53
CA VAL A 248 -0.57 14.34 -12.67
C VAL A 248 -1.83 14.52 -13.51
N VAL A 249 -2.51 15.64 -13.35
CA VAL A 249 -3.63 16.08 -14.17
C VAL A 249 -3.25 16.13 -15.65
N SER A 250 -2.08 16.64 -15.98
CA SER A 250 -1.56 16.64 -17.36
C SER A 250 -1.31 15.24 -17.94
N TRP A 251 -0.93 14.27 -17.11
CA TRP A 251 -0.76 12.87 -17.56
C TRP A 251 -2.09 12.17 -17.84
N ALA A 252 -3.11 12.45 -17.03
CA ALA A 252 -4.42 11.79 -17.14
C ALA A 252 -5.11 12.02 -18.49
N GLU A 253 -4.89 13.16 -19.15
CA GLU A 253 -5.41 13.40 -20.51
C GLU A 253 -4.85 12.43 -21.56
N ASN A 254 -3.62 11.97 -21.36
CA ASN A 254 -3.06 10.93 -22.23
C ASN A 254 -3.71 9.58 -21.94
N PHE A 255 -3.91 9.25 -20.66
CA PHE A 255 -4.55 7.99 -20.27
C PHE A 255 -5.99 7.86 -20.76
N ALA A 256 -6.76 8.96 -20.75
CA ALA A 256 -8.16 8.98 -21.20
C ALA A 256 -8.37 8.53 -22.65
N LYS A 257 -7.32 8.45 -23.45
CA LYS A 257 -7.35 8.04 -24.87
C LYS A 257 -7.01 6.57 -25.07
N HIS A 258 -6.62 5.87 -24.02
CA HIS A 258 -6.14 4.49 -24.08
C HIS A 258 -7.04 3.55 -23.31
N GLN A 259 -7.11 2.29 -23.76
CA GLN A 259 -7.89 1.25 -23.10
C GLN A 259 -7.04 0.36 -22.19
N ASN A 260 -5.72 0.44 -22.32
CA ASN A 260 -4.78 -0.35 -21.56
C ASN A 260 -3.71 0.54 -20.94
N ALA A 261 -3.15 0.13 -19.80
CA ALA A 261 -2.03 0.79 -19.16
C ALA A 261 -1.16 -0.23 -18.42
N LEU A 262 0.14 0.01 -18.38
CA LEU A 262 1.10 -0.83 -17.68
C LEU A 262 1.73 -0.06 -16.51
N PHE A 263 1.86 -0.73 -15.38
CA PHE A 263 2.55 -0.21 -14.21
C PHE A 263 3.79 -1.04 -13.91
N LEU A 264 4.89 -0.38 -13.56
CA LEU A 264 6.16 -1.03 -13.28
C LEU A 264 6.72 -0.59 -11.93
N GLY A 265 7.19 -1.56 -11.16
CA GLY A 265 7.93 -1.35 -9.93
C GLY A 265 9.03 -2.39 -9.74
N ARG A 266 9.95 -2.13 -8.80
CA ARG A 266 10.95 -3.12 -8.38
C ARG A 266 10.99 -3.22 -6.87
N GLY A 267 11.32 -4.43 -6.36
CA GLY A 267 11.37 -4.68 -4.93
C GLY A 267 10.07 -4.25 -4.23
N MET A 268 10.17 -3.52 -3.12
CA MET A 268 9.01 -3.03 -2.36
C MET A 268 8.09 -2.08 -3.14
N HIS A 269 8.53 -1.56 -4.29
CA HIS A 269 7.75 -0.65 -5.13
C HIS A 269 6.87 -1.38 -6.16
N TYR A 270 7.06 -2.70 -6.32
CA TYR A 270 6.16 -3.51 -7.15
C TYR A 270 4.74 -3.60 -6.55
N PRO A 271 4.54 -3.90 -5.27
CA PRO A 271 3.20 -3.81 -4.66
C PRO A 271 2.55 -2.42 -4.77
N ILE A 272 3.35 -1.36 -4.75
CA ILE A 272 2.84 0.01 -4.97
C ILE A 272 2.37 0.20 -6.41
N ALA A 273 3.08 -0.38 -7.38
CA ALA A 273 2.64 -0.39 -8.78
C ALA A 273 1.34 -1.19 -8.97
N LEU A 274 1.18 -2.33 -8.27
CA LEU A 274 -0.06 -3.12 -8.24
C LEU A 274 -1.25 -2.29 -7.72
N GLU A 275 -1.05 -1.55 -6.63
CA GLU A 275 -2.08 -0.66 -6.08
C GLU A 275 -2.44 0.46 -7.07
N GLY A 276 -1.44 1.07 -7.72
CA GLY A 276 -1.68 2.07 -8.76
C GLY A 276 -2.49 1.53 -9.94
N ALA A 277 -2.18 0.34 -10.41
CA ALA A 277 -2.94 -0.33 -11.47
C ALA A 277 -4.36 -0.68 -11.03
N LEU A 278 -4.54 -1.15 -9.78
CA LEU A 278 -5.85 -1.41 -9.19
C LEU A 278 -6.70 -0.14 -9.17
N LYS A 279 -6.17 0.97 -8.66
CA LYS A 279 -6.90 2.25 -8.60
C LYS A 279 -7.29 2.74 -9.99
N LEU A 280 -6.40 2.63 -10.99
CA LEU A 280 -6.72 3.05 -12.34
C LEU A 280 -7.90 2.22 -12.91
N LYS A 281 -7.86 0.88 -12.80
CA LYS A 281 -8.92 0.02 -13.35
C LYS A 281 -10.26 0.20 -12.62
N GLU A 282 -10.25 0.38 -11.30
CA GLU A 282 -11.49 0.57 -10.52
C GLU A 282 -12.27 1.83 -10.91
N ILE A 283 -11.56 2.91 -11.27
CA ILE A 283 -12.15 4.22 -11.46
C ILE A 283 -12.44 4.50 -12.93
N THR A 284 -11.55 4.05 -13.83
CA THR A 284 -11.58 4.44 -15.25
C THR A 284 -12.01 3.33 -16.18
N TYR A 285 -12.08 2.07 -15.70
CA TYR A 285 -12.28 0.85 -16.47
C TYR A 285 -11.18 0.58 -17.54
N ILE A 286 -10.08 1.36 -17.52
CA ILE A 286 -8.89 1.06 -18.30
C ILE A 286 -8.29 -0.25 -17.77
N HIS A 287 -8.00 -1.19 -18.68
CA HIS A 287 -7.32 -2.42 -18.31
C HIS A 287 -5.88 -2.09 -17.88
N ALA A 288 -5.63 -2.06 -16.59
CA ALA A 288 -4.34 -1.72 -16.01
C ALA A 288 -3.75 -2.92 -15.27
N GLU A 289 -2.51 -3.27 -15.64
CA GLU A 289 -1.76 -4.34 -15.00
C GLU A 289 -0.41 -3.83 -14.48
N ALA A 290 0.11 -4.50 -13.46
CA ALA A 290 1.44 -4.18 -12.93
C ALA A 290 2.35 -5.39 -12.97
N TYR A 291 3.63 -5.15 -13.30
CA TYR A 291 4.65 -6.19 -13.33
C TYR A 291 5.91 -5.74 -12.59
N PRO A 292 6.67 -6.68 -11.99
CA PRO A 292 8.03 -6.39 -11.60
C PRO A 292 8.82 -5.97 -12.86
N ALA A 293 9.47 -4.81 -12.84
CA ALA A 293 10.13 -4.29 -14.04
C ALA A 293 11.22 -5.24 -14.59
N GLY A 294 11.76 -6.14 -13.75
CA GLY A 294 12.69 -7.18 -14.17
C GLY A 294 12.06 -8.24 -15.07
N GLU A 295 10.74 -8.44 -14.95
CA GLU A 295 9.99 -9.45 -15.72
C GLU A 295 9.53 -8.97 -17.11
N LEU A 296 9.81 -7.72 -17.47
CA LEU A 296 9.41 -7.18 -18.78
C LEU A 296 9.80 -8.09 -19.95
N LYS A 297 11.02 -8.65 -19.92
CA LYS A 297 11.54 -9.51 -20.99
C LYS A 297 10.93 -10.91 -21.03
N HIS A 298 10.21 -11.28 -20.00
CA HIS A 298 9.58 -12.59 -19.85
C HIS A 298 8.11 -12.60 -20.30
N GLY A 299 7.75 -11.68 -21.23
CA GLY A 299 6.42 -11.62 -21.84
C GLY A 299 5.84 -10.21 -21.91
N PRO A 300 5.72 -9.46 -20.79
CA PRO A 300 4.99 -8.18 -20.77
C PRO A 300 5.48 -7.13 -21.76
N LEU A 301 6.76 -7.17 -22.15
CA LEU A 301 7.32 -6.25 -23.14
C LEU A 301 6.66 -6.40 -24.53
N ALA A 302 6.08 -7.56 -24.84
CA ALA A 302 5.37 -7.78 -26.10
C ALA A 302 4.08 -6.93 -26.20
N LEU A 303 3.48 -6.56 -25.07
CA LEU A 303 2.29 -5.72 -24.99
C LEU A 303 2.58 -4.22 -25.14
N VAL A 304 3.86 -3.84 -25.05
CA VAL A 304 4.27 -2.42 -25.06
C VAL A 304 4.37 -1.90 -26.47
N ASP A 305 3.50 -0.97 -26.82
CA ASP A 305 3.50 -0.23 -28.09
C ASP A 305 3.20 1.25 -27.88
N SER A 306 2.98 2.00 -28.95
CA SER A 306 2.68 3.44 -28.88
C SER A 306 1.33 3.77 -28.26
N THR A 307 0.45 2.78 -28.07
CA THR A 307 -0.91 2.94 -27.50
C THR A 307 -0.98 2.52 -26.04
N MET A 308 0.10 1.96 -25.48
CA MET A 308 0.19 1.49 -24.10
C MET A 308 0.95 2.48 -23.22
N PRO A 309 0.31 3.39 -22.46
CA PRO A 309 1.01 4.23 -21.51
C PRO A 309 1.60 3.37 -20.38
N VAL A 310 2.82 3.68 -19.97
CA VAL A 310 3.53 2.97 -18.90
C VAL A 310 3.83 3.92 -17.75
N VAL A 311 3.36 3.56 -16.56
CA VAL A 311 3.67 4.24 -15.30
C VAL A 311 4.77 3.48 -14.58
N THR A 312 5.81 4.17 -14.17
CA THR A 312 6.92 3.56 -13.43
C THR A 312 7.05 4.19 -12.05
N VAL A 313 7.00 3.37 -11.01
CA VAL A 313 7.28 3.79 -9.63
C VAL A 313 8.78 3.74 -9.40
N ALA A 314 9.42 4.91 -9.49
CA ALA A 314 10.88 5.06 -9.56
C ALA A 314 11.42 6.01 -8.47
N PRO A 315 11.42 5.61 -7.19
CA PRO A 315 12.06 6.40 -6.13
C PRO A 315 13.59 6.40 -6.30
N ASN A 316 14.23 7.35 -5.64
CA ASN A 316 15.68 7.46 -5.66
C ASN A 316 16.29 6.50 -4.61
N ASP A 317 16.36 5.23 -4.96
CA ASP A 317 16.94 4.15 -4.17
C ASP A 317 18.02 3.39 -4.96
N GLU A 318 18.55 2.32 -4.38
CA GLU A 318 19.60 1.47 -4.98
C GLU A 318 19.14 0.73 -6.25
N LEU A 319 17.83 0.58 -6.48
CA LEU A 319 17.25 -0.10 -7.64
C LEU A 319 16.96 0.86 -8.79
N LEU A 320 17.11 2.18 -8.60
CA LEU A 320 16.75 3.19 -9.58
C LEU A 320 17.48 3.00 -10.92
N GLU A 321 18.80 2.73 -10.90
CA GLU A 321 19.57 2.56 -12.13
C GLU A 321 19.13 1.32 -12.94
N LYS A 322 18.78 0.24 -12.25
CA LYS A 322 18.20 -0.95 -12.88
C LYS A 322 16.83 -0.66 -13.49
N LEU A 323 16.03 0.13 -12.79
CA LEU A 323 14.71 0.54 -13.26
C LEU A 323 14.81 1.48 -14.47
N LYS A 324 15.75 2.43 -14.47
CA LYS A 324 16.04 3.29 -15.63
C LYS A 324 16.37 2.48 -16.89
N SER A 325 17.13 1.40 -16.75
CA SER A 325 17.43 0.48 -17.86
C SER A 325 16.15 -0.13 -18.44
N ASN A 326 15.24 -0.60 -17.58
CA ASN A 326 13.94 -1.12 -18.02
C ASN A 326 13.08 -0.03 -18.69
N MET A 327 13.11 1.20 -18.20
CA MET A 327 12.40 2.32 -18.83
C MET A 327 12.94 2.63 -20.24
N GLN A 328 14.25 2.46 -20.47
CA GLN A 328 14.83 2.63 -21.81
C GLN A 328 14.34 1.55 -22.79
N GLU A 329 14.18 0.30 -22.32
CA GLU A 329 13.61 -0.79 -23.11
C GLU A 329 12.16 -0.49 -23.53
N VAL A 330 11.35 0.04 -22.62
CA VAL A 330 9.98 0.49 -22.88
C VAL A 330 9.97 1.65 -23.88
N ARG A 331 10.84 2.65 -23.70
CA ARG A 331 10.95 3.80 -24.63
C ARG A 331 11.36 3.40 -26.03
N ALA A 332 12.21 2.38 -26.19
CA ALA A 332 12.59 1.86 -27.49
C ALA A 332 11.40 1.33 -28.31
N ARG A 333 10.30 0.95 -27.64
CA ARG A 333 9.03 0.55 -28.26
C ARG A 333 8.09 1.73 -28.59
N ARG A 334 8.59 2.97 -28.56
CA ARG A 334 7.85 4.22 -28.82
C ARG A 334 6.70 4.51 -27.82
N CYS A 335 6.76 3.90 -26.66
CA CYS A 335 5.77 4.09 -25.60
C CYS A 335 5.97 5.40 -24.85
N ALA A 336 4.86 6.04 -24.41
CA ALA A 336 4.88 7.15 -23.48
C ALA A 336 5.15 6.63 -22.07
N VAL A 337 6.26 7.02 -21.44
CA VAL A 337 6.61 6.63 -20.08
C VAL A 337 6.34 7.79 -19.11
N CYS A 338 5.44 7.59 -18.18
CA CYS A 338 5.22 8.48 -17.05
C CYS A 338 6.00 7.95 -15.84
N ALA A 339 7.05 8.66 -15.41
CA ALA A 339 7.84 8.27 -14.26
C ALA A 339 7.56 9.19 -13.09
N GLY A 340 7.23 8.63 -11.92
CA GLY A 340 7.22 9.37 -10.68
C GLY A 340 8.64 9.86 -10.36
N ARG A 341 8.84 11.17 -10.42
CA ARG A 341 10.01 11.93 -9.99
C ARG A 341 11.39 11.36 -10.38
N CYS A 342 11.64 11.20 -11.67
CA CYS A 342 12.98 11.25 -12.19
C CYS A 342 13.25 12.70 -12.65
N GLN A 343 13.80 13.55 -11.80
CA GLN A 343 14.31 14.85 -12.27
C GLN A 343 15.44 14.58 -13.24
N ASP A 344 15.26 15.05 -14.48
CA ASP A 344 16.27 14.98 -15.53
C ASP A 344 17.57 15.67 -15.07
N GLN A 345 18.53 14.91 -14.56
CA GLN A 345 19.90 15.40 -14.38
C GLN A 345 20.59 15.68 -15.73
N HIS A 346 19.98 15.27 -16.85
CA HIS A 346 20.52 15.54 -18.19
C HIS A 346 20.33 16.98 -18.69
N ARG A 347 19.49 17.80 -18.08
CA ARG A 347 19.35 19.23 -18.48
C ARG A 347 20.44 20.13 -17.92
N GLN A 348 21.21 19.70 -16.91
CA GLN A 348 22.30 20.52 -16.33
C GLN A 348 23.63 20.40 -17.05
N ARG A 349 23.80 19.49 -18.01
CA ARG A 349 25.08 19.37 -18.77
C ARG A 349 25.19 20.28 -20.01
N ARG A 350 24.25 21.21 -20.22
CA ARG A 350 24.37 22.20 -21.32
C ARG A 350 24.24 23.64 -20.78
N ARG A 351 24.96 23.97 -19.73
CA ARG A 351 25.34 25.36 -19.45
C ARG A 351 26.86 25.42 -19.33
N PRO A 352 27.53 26.33 -20.11
CA PRO A 352 28.97 26.47 -19.98
C PRO A 352 29.34 26.99 -18.61
N ALA A 353 30.44 26.49 -18.08
CA ALA A 353 31.01 26.85 -16.80
C ALA A 353 31.23 28.36 -16.70
N ARG A 354 30.70 28.97 -15.65
CA ARG A 354 31.25 30.17 -15.04
C ARG A 354 31.25 30.00 -13.54
N ASP A 355 32.48 29.95 -13.07
CA ASP A 355 33.04 30.32 -11.76
C ASP A 355 32.41 29.84 -10.44
N SER A 356 33.16 28.93 -9.85
CA SER A 356 33.89 28.99 -8.57
C SER A 356 33.13 29.10 -7.24
N HIS A 357 33.57 28.23 -6.37
CA HIS A 357 33.63 28.20 -4.90
C HIS A 357 32.50 27.55 -4.10
N ALA A 358 32.94 26.42 -3.57
CA ALA A 358 32.70 25.89 -2.24
C ALA A 358 31.26 25.71 -1.76
N ARG A 359 30.87 24.46 -1.67
CA ARG A 359 30.53 23.86 -0.37
C ARG A 359 30.24 22.36 -0.53
N GLU A 360 31.07 21.56 0.11
CA GLU A 360 30.75 20.22 0.55
C GLU A 360 29.44 20.23 1.32
N LEU A 361 28.49 19.37 0.95
CA LEU A 361 27.42 19.00 1.84
C LEU A 361 26.86 17.61 1.50
N ARG A 362 27.30 16.68 2.32
CA ARG A 362 26.53 15.54 2.85
C ARG A 362 25.79 14.66 1.85
N ARG A 363 26.34 13.49 1.64
CA ARG A 363 25.66 12.29 1.19
C ARG A 363 24.46 12.03 2.12
N SER A 364 23.25 12.33 1.67
CA SER A 364 22.02 11.88 2.31
C SER A 364 21.71 10.48 1.83
N GLN A 365 21.76 9.52 2.72
CA GLN A 365 21.30 8.15 2.48
C GLN A 365 19.80 8.14 2.16
N PRO A 366 19.31 7.22 1.29
CA PRO A 366 17.90 7.15 0.96
C PRO A 366 17.07 6.67 2.15
N HIS A 367 16.04 7.42 2.49
CA HIS A 367 15.10 7.10 3.56
C HIS A 367 14.00 6.16 3.06
N PRO A 368 13.73 5.01 3.71
CA PRO A 368 12.65 4.09 3.32
C PRO A 368 11.25 4.70 3.39
N ALA A 369 11.06 5.74 4.20
CA ALA A 369 9.76 6.42 4.36
C ALA A 369 9.31 7.25 3.13
N ARG A 370 10.21 7.58 2.19
CA ARG A 370 9.84 8.38 0.99
C ARG A 370 9.12 7.58 -0.09
N GLY A 371 9.23 6.25 -0.09
CA GLY A 371 8.59 5.40 -1.09
C GLY A 371 7.07 5.30 -0.94
N ALA A 372 6.56 5.30 0.29
CA ALA A 372 5.13 5.16 0.56
C ALA A 372 4.29 6.37 0.12
N ALA A 373 4.87 7.57 0.16
CA ALA A 373 4.16 8.80 -0.21
C ALA A 373 3.91 8.97 -1.72
N ALA A 374 4.69 8.28 -2.57
CA ALA A 374 4.60 8.43 -4.02
C ALA A 374 3.40 7.70 -4.64
N ALA A 375 2.79 6.75 -3.94
CA ALA A 375 1.72 5.91 -4.47
C ALA A 375 0.30 6.45 -4.28
N ALA A 376 0.15 7.46 -3.46
CA ALA A 376 -1.17 7.85 -2.95
C ALA A 376 -1.92 8.90 -3.77
N GLY A 377 -1.40 9.39 -4.87
CA GLY A 377 -2.00 10.53 -5.55
C GLY A 377 -2.04 10.45 -7.07
N LEU A 378 -3.10 9.94 -7.64
CA LEU A 378 -3.47 10.17 -9.03
C LEU A 378 -4.80 10.92 -9.12
N PRO A 379 -4.82 12.24 -9.33
CA PRO A 379 -5.99 12.95 -9.85
C PRO A 379 -5.77 13.46 -11.28
N HIS A 380 -6.87 13.57 -12.00
CA HIS A 380 -7.01 13.88 -13.42
C HIS A 380 -6.46 15.24 -13.87
N SER A 381 -5.91 15.29 -15.07
CA SER A 381 -6.07 16.13 -16.26
C SER A 381 -4.93 17.02 -16.79
N ARG A 382 -5.03 17.31 -18.05
CA ARG A 382 -4.66 18.33 -19.08
C ARG A 382 -3.19 18.58 -19.43
N GLY A 383 -2.87 18.12 -20.60
CA GLY A 383 -2.17 18.61 -21.80
C GLY A 383 -0.82 19.31 -21.72
N ALA A 384 0.21 18.70 -22.29
CA ALA A 384 1.25 19.43 -23.03
C ALA A 384 1.85 18.56 -24.15
N ARG A 385 1.85 19.11 -25.36
CA ARG A 385 2.42 18.48 -26.56
C ARG A 385 3.94 18.61 -26.53
N HIS A 386 4.65 17.52 -26.72
CA HIS A 386 6.03 17.58 -27.23
C HIS A 386 6.17 16.74 -28.49
N ARG A 387 6.61 17.43 -29.55
CA ARG A 387 6.94 16.85 -30.86
C ARG A 387 8.17 15.96 -30.72
N CYS A 388 8.05 14.73 -31.22
CA CYS A 388 9.19 13.89 -31.54
C CYS A 388 9.78 14.27 -32.90
N GLY A 389 11.07 14.59 -32.91
CA GLY A 389 11.83 14.79 -34.12
C GLY A 389 12.40 13.49 -34.67
N GLN A 390 12.20 13.35 -35.92
CA GLN A 390 12.86 12.61 -37.01
C GLN A 390 13.84 11.46 -36.72
N THR A 391 13.60 10.38 -37.46
CA THR A 391 14.33 9.13 -37.68
C THR A 391 15.68 9.32 -38.40
N PRO A 392 16.54 8.27 -38.37
CA PRO A 392 17.06 7.73 -39.62
C PRO A 392 16.71 6.24 -39.79
N GLN A 393 16.49 5.93 -41.11
CA GLN A 393 16.28 4.60 -41.65
C GLN A 393 17.56 3.76 -41.60
N SER A 394 17.46 2.49 -41.32
CA SER A 394 18.20 1.43 -41.98
C SER A 394 17.50 0.09 -41.72
N GLY A 395 17.12 -0.54 -42.81
CA GLY A 395 16.45 -1.82 -42.81
C GLY A 395 17.43 -2.97 -42.58
N GLN A 396 16.90 -4.03 -42.05
CA GLN A 396 17.29 -5.42 -42.34
C GLN A 396 16.09 -6.31 -42.07
N GLU A 397 15.59 -6.90 -43.11
CA GLU A 397 14.64 -8.00 -43.12
C GLU A 397 15.30 -9.22 -42.48
N CYS A 398 14.58 -9.87 -41.59
CA CYS A 398 14.84 -11.27 -41.22
C CYS A 398 13.52 -12.04 -41.43
N ASP A 399 13.50 -12.73 -42.58
CA ASP A 399 12.61 -13.83 -42.85
C ASP A 399 12.81 -14.95 -41.80
N GLY A 400 11.74 -15.44 -41.25
CA GLY A 400 11.76 -16.58 -40.36
C GLY A 400 10.34 -17.09 -40.14
N GLY A 401 9.83 -17.82 -41.12
CA GLY A 401 8.55 -18.53 -41.05
C GLY A 401 8.53 -19.52 -39.88
N VAL A 402 7.53 -19.43 -39.04
CA VAL A 402 7.20 -20.47 -38.08
C VAL A 402 5.78 -20.95 -38.39
N THR A 403 5.72 -22.15 -38.94
CA THR A 403 4.51 -22.97 -39.11
C THR A 403 3.95 -23.33 -37.74
N ALA A 404 2.65 -23.12 -37.57
CA ALA A 404 1.86 -23.57 -36.41
C ALA A 404 1.68 -25.10 -36.45
N PRO A 405 1.77 -25.83 -35.34
CA PRO A 405 1.15 -27.14 -35.21
C PRO A 405 -0.29 -27.01 -34.69
N ALA A 406 -1.19 -27.66 -35.42
CA ALA A 406 -2.55 -27.93 -34.99
C ALA A 406 -2.55 -28.99 -33.88
N GLY A 407 -3.46 -28.84 -32.92
CA GLY A 407 -3.98 -29.92 -32.09
C GLY A 407 -3.57 -29.90 -30.61
N LEU A 408 -4.41 -29.48 -29.77
CA LEU A 408 -5.09 -29.99 -28.58
C LEU A 408 -5.60 -28.84 -27.73
#